data_1e453e2350170408951a9b28c4c693ee
#
_entry.id   1e453e2350170408951a9b28c4c693ee
#
_cell.length_a   1.000
_cell.length_b   1.000
_cell.length_c   1.000
_cell.angle_alpha   90.00
_cell.angle_beta   90.00
_cell.angle_gamma   90.00
#
_symmetry.space_group_name_H-M   'P 1'
#
loop_
_entity.id
_entity.type
_entity.pdbx_description
1 polymer ?
#
loop_
_entity_poly.entity_id
_entity_poly.type
_entity_poly.pdbx_seq_one_letter_code
_entity_poly.pdbx_strand_id
1 'polypeptide(L)'
;VMQGIDSVVHLGAIVGDPACELDRELTTEVNLSATRMVAEVAKLCKVRRFIFASTCSVYGACDEMLDERSQTKPVSHYGNTKLAAERVLYEMSDANFLPTILRFSTIYGLSGRTRFDLVVNLLTAKAKIEGAITVNGGNQWRPFVHVDDAALAVAQALQAPLEIVGRQIFNVGCDEQNHTIKEIGEMVHQHVPGASLIVNEHDTDRRNYKVSFAKITNQLNYRPQWTLEQGIQQVLEAIARGDIVDYRDAKYSNVKFLSMQGTERLSRSTWAHELLKEITAS
;
A
#
# COMPACT_ATOMS: atom_id res chain seq x y z
N VAL A 1 -12.54 21.97 7.94
CA VAL A 1 -12.94 20.85 7.07
C VAL A 1 -13.40 19.62 7.86
N MET A 2 -12.85 19.34 9.07
CA MET A 2 -13.18 18.14 9.86
C MET A 2 -14.28 18.36 10.93
N GLN A 3 -14.91 19.50 11.03
CA GLN A 3 -16.03 19.70 11.97
C GLN A 3 -17.23 18.87 11.55
N GLY A 4 -17.83 18.13 12.50
CA GLY A 4 -18.96 17.24 12.24
C GLY A 4 -18.63 15.93 11.52
N ILE A 5 -17.34 15.57 11.42
CA ILE A 5 -16.88 14.32 10.87
C ILE A 5 -16.75 13.28 11.99
N ASP A 6 -17.33 12.08 11.80
CA ASP A 6 -17.30 11.00 12.78
C ASP A 6 -16.04 10.14 12.67
N SER A 7 -15.53 9.98 11.45
CA SER A 7 -14.42 9.06 11.15
C SER A 7 -13.51 9.64 10.06
N VAL A 8 -12.22 9.38 10.17
CA VAL A 8 -11.22 9.70 9.14
C VAL A 8 -10.57 8.42 8.64
N VAL A 9 -10.48 8.26 7.32
CA VAL A 9 -9.66 7.24 6.67
C VAL A 9 -8.48 7.95 5.99
N HIS A 10 -7.28 7.79 6.54
CA HIS A 10 -6.07 8.43 6.05
C HIS A 10 -5.29 7.47 5.15
N LEU A 11 -5.44 7.67 3.83
CA LEU A 11 -4.77 6.89 2.77
C LEU A 11 -3.64 7.67 2.09
N GLY A 12 -3.50 8.97 2.39
CA GLY A 12 -2.53 9.86 1.74
C GLY A 12 -1.09 9.49 2.11
N ALA A 13 -0.28 9.16 1.11
CA ALA A 13 1.14 8.88 1.27
C ALA A 13 1.87 8.85 -0.08
N ILE A 14 3.18 9.06 -0.08
CA ILE A 14 4.07 8.59 -1.14
C ILE A 14 4.34 7.11 -0.86
N VAL A 15 4.04 6.23 -1.82
CA VAL A 15 4.08 4.78 -1.61
C VAL A 15 4.96 4.05 -2.63
N GLY A 16 5.65 3.02 -2.13
CA GLY A 16 6.60 2.21 -2.89
C GLY A 16 8.04 2.69 -2.71
N ASP A 17 8.94 1.73 -2.42
CA ASP A 17 10.32 2.04 -2.07
C ASP A 17 11.04 2.90 -3.12
N PRO A 18 10.97 2.59 -4.45
CA PRO A 18 11.65 3.41 -5.45
C PRO A 18 11.10 4.84 -5.53
N ALA A 19 9.80 5.04 -5.34
CA ALA A 19 9.18 6.37 -5.37
C ALA A 19 9.57 7.21 -4.15
N CYS A 20 9.66 6.57 -2.99
CA CYS A 20 10.07 7.22 -1.74
C CYS A 20 11.56 7.61 -1.71
N GLU A 21 12.40 6.95 -2.50
CA GLU A 21 13.83 7.26 -2.62
C GLU A 21 14.11 8.44 -3.55
N LEU A 22 13.16 8.84 -4.42
CA LEU A 22 13.33 10.01 -5.30
C LEU A 22 13.53 11.31 -4.52
N ASP A 23 12.78 11.48 -3.43
CA ASP A 23 12.89 12.58 -2.49
C ASP A 23 12.52 12.08 -1.09
N ARG A 24 13.55 11.75 -0.31
CA ARG A 24 13.38 11.20 1.05
C ARG A 24 12.83 12.22 2.03
N GLU A 25 13.15 13.48 1.84
CA GLU A 25 12.70 14.57 2.70
C GLU A 25 11.19 14.81 2.47
N LEU A 26 10.76 14.98 1.23
CA LEU A 26 9.36 15.07 0.87
C LEU A 26 8.58 13.83 1.32
N THR A 27 9.15 12.63 1.16
CA THR A 27 8.53 11.39 1.64
C THR A 27 8.30 11.42 3.15
N THR A 28 9.28 11.89 3.92
CA THR A 28 9.14 12.03 5.38
C THR A 28 8.07 13.06 5.74
N GLU A 29 8.00 14.17 5.04
CA GLU A 29 6.98 15.19 5.25
C GLU A 29 5.57 14.67 4.97
N VAL A 30 5.38 14.04 3.81
CA VAL A 30 4.06 13.53 3.41
C VAL A 30 3.63 12.33 4.26
N ASN A 31 4.54 11.38 4.51
CA ASN A 31 4.17 10.13 5.18
C ASN A 31 4.13 10.25 6.71
N LEU A 32 4.95 11.12 7.31
CA LEU A 32 5.03 11.25 8.75
C LEU A 32 4.47 12.58 9.24
N SER A 33 5.02 13.72 8.79
CA SER A 33 4.62 15.03 9.32
C SER A 33 3.17 15.36 8.97
N ALA A 34 2.75 15.12 7.72
CA ALA A 34 1.36 15.35 7.33
C ALA A 34 0.40 14.38 8.02
N THR A 35 0.78 13.09 8.21
CA THR A 35 -0.03 12.15 8.99
C THR A 35 -0.25 12.64 10.42
N ARG A 36 0.81 13.11 11.08
CA ARG A 36 0.72 13.70 12.43
C ARG A 36 -0.21 14.91 12.44
N MET A 37 -0.05 15.84 11.52
CA MET A 37 -0.88 17.03 11.41
C MET A 37 -2.36 16.70 11.19
N VAL A 38 -2.66 15.75 10.28
CA VAL A 38 -4.03 15.29 10.02
C VAL A 38 -4.64 14.65 11.29
N ALA A 39 -3.86 13.87 12.04
CA ALA A 39 -4.29 13.24 13.28
C ALA A 39 -4.52 14.29 14.40
N GLU A 40 -3.65 15.29 14.53
CA GLU A 40 -3.82 16.39 15.48
C GLU A 40 -5.11 17.17 15.20
N VAL A 41 -5.37 17.51 13.93
CA VAL A 41 -6.61 18.21 13.53
C VAL A 41 -7.84 17.32 13.77
N ALA A 42 -7.77 16.02 13.44
CA ALA A 42 -8.85 15.08 13.71
C ALA A 42 -9.18 15.02 15.21
N LYS A 43 -8.17 14.92 16.06
CA LYS A 43 -8.31 14.90 17.51
C LYS A 43 -8.89 16.21 18.05
N LEU A 44 -8.44 17.38 17.59
CA LEU A 44 -9.02 18.70 17.92
C LEU A 44 -10.49 18.79 17.51
N CYS A 45 -10.85 18.23 16.37
CA CYS A 45 -12.25 18.18 15.88
C CYS A 45 -13.09 17.07 16.53
N LYS A 46 -12.55 16.37 17.55
CA LYS A 46 -13.23 15.30 18.29
C LYS A 46 -13.59 14.06 17.42
N VAL A 47 -12.85 13.84 16.34
CA VAL A 47 -12.96 12.61 15.55
C VAL A 47 -12.39 11.46 16.38
N ARG A 48 -13.25 10.50 16.75
CA ARG A 48 -12.82 9.39 17.61
C ARG A 48 -12.20 8.24 16.82
N ARG A 49 -12.68 8.00 15.60
CA ARG A 49 -12.22 6.91 14.73
C ARG A 49 -11.25 7.43 13.67
N PHE A 50 -10.04 6.94 13.71
CA PHE A 50 -9.01 7.29 12.72
C PHE A 50 -8.41 6.01 12.16
N ILE A 51 -8.65 5.71 10.88
CA ILE A 51 -8.09 4.54 10.19
C ILE A 51 -6.89 4.96 9.38
N PHE A 52 -5.76 4.32 9.63
CA PHE A 52 -4.50 4.62 8.97
C PHE A 52 -4.05 3.47 8.06
N ALA A 53 -3.81 3.78 6.79
CA ALA A 53 -3.21 2.85 5.84
C ALA A 53 -1.71 2.76 6.09
N SER A 54 -1.27 1.68 6.73
CA SER A 54 0.13 1.26 6.87
C SER A 54 0.47 0.14 5.88
N THR A 55 1.53 -0.59 6.09
CA THR A 55 2.08 -1.58 5.16
C THR A 55 2.76 -2.73 5.90
N CYS A 56 2.68 -3.95 5.37
CA CYS A 56 3.48 -5.08 5.84
C CYS A 56 5.00 -4.89 5.60
N SER A 57 5.41 -3.90 4.79
CA SER A 57 6.84 -3.56 4.62
C SER A 57 7.52 -3.10 5.91
N VAL A 58 6.76 -2.78 6.98
CA VAL A 58 7.30 -2.47 8.32
C VAL A 58 7.99 -3.67 8.97
N TYR A 59 7.71 -4.88 8.53
CA TYR A 59 8.34 -6.09 9.06
C TYR A 59 9.78 -6.29 8.56
N GLY A 60 10.08 -5.87 7.32
CA GLY A 60 11.42 -5.96 6.74
C GLY A 60 11.71 -7.32 6.11
N ALA A 61 12.74 -8.03 6.58
CA ALA A 61 13.15 -9.35 6.10
C ALA A 61 13.13 -10.37 7.25
N CYS A 62 12.36 -11.45 7.09
CA CYS A 62 12.27 -12.54 8.06
C CYS A 62 11.75 -13.81 7.35
N ASP A 63 12.34 -14.95 7.69
CA ASP A 63 11.92 -16.24 7.12
C ASP A 63 10.74 -16.87 7.88
N GLU A 64 10.46 -16.40 9.09
CA GLU A 64 9.34 -16.86 9.90
C GLU A 64 8.02 -16.21 9.45
N MET A 65 6.89 -16.82 9.86
CA MET A 65 5.57 -16.21 9.71
C MET A 65 5.40 -15.06 10.71
N LEU A 66 5.09 -13.88 10.21
CA LEU A 66 4.97 -12.66 11.01
C LEU A 66 3.51 -12.32 11.30
N ASP A 67 3.23 -11.85 12.51
CA ASP A 67 1.95 -11.32 12.93
C ASP A 67 2.08 -9.89 13.49
N GLU A 68 0.98 -9.32 13.99
CA GLU A 68 0.97 -7.95 14.51
C GLU A 68 1.79 -7.74 15.78
N ARG A 69 2.20 -8.83 16.46
CA ARG A 69 3.06 -8.83 17.65
C ARG A 69 4.53 -8.98 17.31
N SER A 70 4.81 -9.39 16.09
CA SER A 70 6.17 -9.62 15.62
C SER A 70 6.97 -8.31 15.58
N GLN A 71 8.29 -8.42 15.77
CA GLN A 71 9.20 -7.28 15.73
C GLN A 71 9.20 -6.63 14.34
N THR A 72 9.08 -5.31 14.30
CA THR A 72 9.19 -4.53 13.07
C THR A 72 10.63 -4.06 12.84
N LYS A 73 11.18 -4.35 11.65
CA LYS A 73 12.55 -3.96 11.24
C LYS A 73 12.54 -3.54 9.75
N PRO A 74 11.89 -2.41 9.40
CA PRO A 74 11.80 -2.01 8.00
C PRO A 74 13.19 -1.80 7.39
N VAL A 75 13.36 -2.28 6.16
CA VAL A 75 14.62 -2.21 5.40
C VAL A 75 14.64 -1.08 4.37
N SER A 76 13.56 -0.30 4.26
CA SER A 76 13.42 0.80 3.32
C SER A 76 12.99 2.09 3.99
N HIS A 77 13.25 3.23 3.34
CA HIS A 77 12.79 4.53 3.82
C HIS A 77 11.27 4.59 3.91
N TYR A 78 10.56 4.05 2.93
CA TYR A 78 9.10 3.92 2.95
C TYR A 78 8.61 3.20 4.20
N GLY A 79 9.11 1.99 4.46
CA GLY A 79 8.74 1.22 5.66
C GLY A 79 9.03 1.97 6.96
N ASN A 80 10.17 2.67 7.04
CA ASN A 80 10.54 3.47 8.20
C ASN A 80 9.56 4.63 8.45
N THR A 81 9.18 5.37 7.41
CA THR A 81 8.23 6.49 7.55
C THR A 81 6.84 6.02 7.96
N LYS A 82 6.37 4.87 7.42
CA LYS A 82 5.08 4.28 7.80
C LYS A 82 5.10 3.79 9.25
N LEU A 83 6.16 3.11 9.68
CA LEU A 83 6.31 2.67 11.08
C LEU A 83 6.40 3.85 12.05
N ALA A 84 7.11 4.92 11.69
CA ALA A 84 7.16 6.13 12.51
C ALA A 84 5.77 6.76 12.66
N ALA A 85 4.97 6.81 11.59
CA ALA A 85 3.59 7.29 11.63
C ALA A 85 2.68 6.41 12.51
N GLU A 86 2.82 5.07 12.46
CA GLU A 86 2.12 4.17 13.39
C GLU A 86 2.39 4.52 14.86
N ARG A 87 3.68 4.74 15.19
CA ARG A 87 4.11 5.11 16.56
C ARG A 87 3.52 6.42 17.01
N VAL A 88 3.59 7.45 16.17
CA VAL A 88 2.98 8.77 16.46
C VAL A 88 1.49 8.64 16.72
N LEU A 89 0.75 7.92 15.89
CA LEU A 89 -0.68 7.70 16.07
C LEU A 89 -0.99 6.94 17.37
N TYR A 90 -0.17 5.96 17.73
CA TYR A 90 -0.33 5.22 18.96
C TYR A 90 -0.06 6.08 20.19
N GLU A 91 0.99 6.90 20.17
CA GLU A 91 1.33 7.86 21.25
C GLU A 91 0.24 8.94 21.42
N MET A 92 -0.37 9.40 20.33
CA MET A 92 -1.46 10.37 20.37
C MET A 92 -2.78 9.80 20.86
N SER A 93 -2.91 8.48 20.92
CA SER A 93 -4.18 7.81 21.25
C SER A 93 -4.57 8.00 22.71
N ASP A 94 -5.89 8.27 22.94
CA ASP A 94 -6.50 8.34 24.26
C ASP A 94 -7.96 7.87 24.21
N ALA A 95 -8.76 8.14 25.24
CA ALA A 95 -10.16 7.72 25.29
C ALA A 95 -11.03 8.38 24.19
N ASN A 96 -10.59 9.50 23.62
CA ASN A 96 -11.33 10.27 22.62
C ASN A 96 -10.75 10.21 21.21
N PHE A 97 -9.58 9.57 21.04
CA PHE A 97 -8.91 9.38 19.76
C PHE A 97 -8.35 7.96 19.68
N LEU A 98 -8.98 7.12 18.88
CA LEU A 98 -8.77 5.68 18.82
C LEU A 98 -8.32 5.26 17.41
N PRO A 99 -7.03 5.42 17.08
CA PRO A 99 -6.53 5.03 15.76
C PRO A 99 -6.58 3.51 15.57
N THR A 100 -6.93 3.10 14.35
CA THR A 100 -6.83 1.72 13.84
C THR A 100 -5.81 1.71 12.73
N ILE A 101 -4.83 0.83 12.81
CA ILE A 101 -3.75 0.72 11.83
C ILE A 101 -3.99 -0.51 10.97
N LEU A 102 -4.04 -0.33 9.66
CA LEU A 102 -4.17 -1.40 8.68
C LEU A 102 -2.85 -1.56 7.94
N ARG A 103 -2.11 -2.64 8.19
CA ARG A 103 -0.87 -2.99 7.48
C ARG A 103 -1.22 -3.80 6.24
N PHE A 104 -1.33 -3.12 5.11
CA PHE A 104 -1.66 -3.76 3.84
C PHE A 104 -0.52 -4.61 3.31
N SER A 105 -0.89 -5.77 2.77
CA SER A 105 -0.08 -6.59 1.86
C SER A 105 0.21 -5.85 0.55
N THR A 106 0.95 -6.48 -0.35
CA THR A 106 1.17 -5.97 -1.71
C THR A 106 -0.16 -5.95 -2.46
N ILE A 107 -0.69 -4.74 -2.70
CA ILE A 107 -1.99 -4.56 -3.34
C ILE A 107 -1.87 -4.81 -4.85
N TYR A 108 -2.80 -5.56 -5.45
CA TYR A 108 -2.90 -5.82 -6.89
C TYR A 108 -4.34 -5.61 -7.39
N GLY A 109 -4.56 -5.79 -8.69
CA GLY A 109 -5.87 -5.60 -9.32
C GLY A 109 -6.06 -4.21 -9.92
N LEU A 110 -7.23 -3.98 -10.55
CA LEU A 110 -7.57 -2.73 -11.21
C LEU A 110 -8.19 -1.72 -10.23
N SER A 111 -7.89 -0.45 -10.46
CA SER A 111 -8.43 0.67 -9.68
C SER A 111 -8.60 1.90 -10.57
N GLY A 112 -9.15 2.99 -10.04
CA GLY A 112 -9.23 4.27 -10.75
C GLY A 112 -7.87 4.79 -11.22
N ARG A 113 -6.78 4.40 -10.54
CA ARG A 113 -5.39 4.59 -10.96
C ARG A 113 -4.62 3.30 -10.70
N THR A 114 -4.74 2.35 -11.62
CA THR A 114 -4.04 1.05 -11.54
C THR A 114 -2.53 1.25 -11.53
N ARG A 115 -1.83 0.50 -10.67
CA ARG A 115 -0.39 0.56 -10.59
C ARG A 115 0.24 -0.62 -11.32
N PHE A 116 0.94 -0.31 -12.42
CA PHE A 116 1.74 -1.28 -13.18
C PHE A 116 3.22 -1.28 -12.78
N ASP A 117 3.59 -0.60 -11.72
CA ASP A 117 4.90 -0.71 -11.06
C ASP A 117 4.89 -1.73 -9.90
N LEU A 118 3.81 -2.50 -9.74
CA LEU A 118 3.67 -3.59 -8.78
C LEU A 118 3.62 -4.95 -9.49
N VAL A 119 4.23 -5.96 -8.87
CA VAL A 119 4.64 -7.21 -9.51
C VAL A 119 3.51 -7.94 -10.24
N VAL A 120 2.35 -8.17 -9.61
CA VAL A 120 1.26 -8.93 -10.24
C VAL A 120 0.78 -8.24 -11.52
N ASN A 121 0.40 -6.97 -11.41
CA ASN A 121 -0.10 -6.19 -12.54
C ASN A 121 0.98 -6.01 -13.62
N LEU A 122 2.24 -5.75 -13.22
CA LEU A 122 3.37 -5.55 -14.13
C LEU A 122 3.67 -6.80 -14.95
N LEU A 123 3.83 -7.96 -14.28
CA LEU A 123 4.14 -9.21 -14.97
C LEU A 123 3.01 -9.64 -15.91
N THR A 124 1.75 -9.43 -15.49
CA THR A 124 0.57 -9.70 -16.32
C THR A 124 0.55 -8.84 -17.58
N ALA A 125 0.81 -7.53 -17.44
CA ALA A 125 0.85 -6.62 -18.59
C ALA A 125 2.02 -6.95 -19.54
N LYS A 126 3.20 -7.24 -19.00
CA LYS A 126 4.36 -7.65 -19.80
C LYS A 126 4.10 -8.95 -20.56
N ALA A 127 3.56 -9.96 -19.89
CA ALA A 127 3.20 -11.23 -20.54
C ALA A 127 2.25 -10.99 -21.71
N LYS A 128 1.19 -10.19 -21.52
CA LYS A 128 0.16 -9.96 -22.52
C LYS A 128 0.62 -9.10 -23.68
N ILE A 129 1.38 -8.04 -23.41
CA ILE A 129 1.74 -6.99 -24.40
C ILE A 129 3.11 -7.27 -25.02
N GLU A 130 4.09 -7.72 -24.22
CA GLU A 130 5.47 -7.91 -24.68
C GLU A 130 5.79 -9.39 -24.99
N GLY A 131 4.91 -10.33 -24.60
CA GLY A 131 5.15 -11.76 -24.78
C GLY A 131 6.30 -12.31 -23.92
N ALA A 132 6.68 -11.60 -22.85
CA ALA A 132 7.80 -12.00 -22.00
C ALA A 132 7.56 -11.59 -20.54
N ILE A 133 7.96 -12.47 -19.63
CA ILE A 133 7.97 -12.28 -18.18
C ILE A 133 9.40 -12.40 -17.70
N THR A 134 9.91 -11.40 -17.01
CA THR A 134 11.23 -11.47 -16.36
C THR A 134 11.04 -11.37 -14.86
N VAL A 135 11.47 -12.39 -14.13
CA VAL A 135 11.52 -12.45 -12.67
C VAL A 135 12.97 -12.35 -12.23
N ASN A 136 13.29 -11.41 -11.36
CA ASN A 136 14.63 -11.24 -10.80
C ASN A 136 14.66 -11.81 -9.37
N GLY A 137 15.57 -12.72 -9.10
CA GLY A 137 15.63 -13.51 -7.88
C GLY A 137 14.51 -14.53 -7.85
N GLY A 138 13.38 -14.15 -7.31
CA GLY A 138 12.14 -14.94 -7.35
C GLY A 138 11.82 -15.68 -6.07
N ASN A 139 12.80 -15.95 -5.19
CA ASN A 139 12.59 -16.72 -3.96
C ASN A 139 12.05 -15.88 -2.79
N GLN A 140 12.02 -14.57 -2.95
CA GLN A 140 11.51 -13.65 -1.91
C GLN A 140 10.00 -13.75 -1.78
N TRP A 141 9.55 -13.95 -0.56
CA TRP A 141 8.14 -14.03 -0.20
C TRP A 141 7.51 -12.65 -0.07
N ARG A 142 6.26 -12.54 -0.53
CA ARG A 142 5.38 -11.38 -0.32
C ARG A 142 3.95 -11.84 -0.04
N PRO A 143 3.27 -11.20 0.89
CA PRO A 143 1.82 -11.32 0.98
C PRO A 143 1.17 -10.41 -0.06
N PHE A 144 0.03 -10.85 -0.59
CA PHE A 144 -0.76 -10.12 -1.59
C PHE A 144 -2.19 -9.90 -1.11
N VAL A 145 -2.84 -8.86 -1.66
CA VAL A 145 -4.26 -8.57 -1.44
C VAL A 145 -4.83 -7.84 -2.65
N HIS A 146 -6.00 -8.25 -3.11
CA HIS A 146 -6.70 -7.49 -4.16
C HIS A 146 -7.17 -6.13 -3.63
N VAL A 147 -7.21 -5.11 -4.50
CA VAL A 147 -7.61 -3.75 -4.10
C VAL A 147 -9.03 -3.68 -3.53
N ASP A 148 -9.97 -4.48 -4.05
CA ASP A 148 -11.34 -4.53 -3.54
C ASP A 148 -11.39 -5.17 -2.14
N ASP A 149 -10.57 -6.19 -1.89
CA ASP A 149 -10.45 -6.79 -0.56
C ASP A 149 -9.76 -5.84 0.43
N ALA A 150 -8.78 -5.06 -0.04
CA ALA A 150 -8.20 -3.99 0.76
C ALA A 150 -9.24 -2.93 1.14
N ALA A 151 -10.12 -2.54 0.20
CA ALA A 151 -11.23 -1.63 0.45
C ALA A 151 -12.27 -2.25 1.41
N LEU A 152 -12.58 -3.55 1.26
CA LEU A 152 -13.44 -4.28 2.18
C LEU A 152 -12.92 -4.24 3.63
N ALA A 153 -11.61 -4.43 3.84
CA ALA A 153 -11.00 -4.34 5.17
C ALA A 153 -11.17 -2.95 5.79
N VAL A 154 -11.01 -1.87 4.99
CA VAL A 154 -11.28 -0.49 5.45
C VAL A 154 -12.74 -0.32 5.85
N ALA A 155 -13.69 -0.80 5.01
CA ALA A 155 -15.11 -0.70 5.26
C ALA A 155 -15.50 -1.46 6.55
N GLN A 156 -14.98 -2.66 6.75
CA GLN A 156 -15.20 -3.43 7.98
C GLN A 156 -14.61 -2.76 9.21
N ALA A 157 -13.41 -2.19 9.13
CA ALA A 157 -12.82 -1.42 10.22
C ALA A 157 -13.61 -0.14 10.54
N LEU A 158 -14.25 0.47 9.54
CA LEU A 158 -15.17 1.60 9.74
C LEU A 158 -16.47 1.20 10.46
N GLN A 159 -17.01 0.03 10.16
CA GLN A 159 -18.28 -0.46 10.70
C GLN A 159 -18.13 -1.16 12.06
N ALA A 160 -16.98 -1.74 12.34
CA ALA A 160 -16.75 -2.48 13.58
C ALA A 160 -16.84 -1.57 14.81
N PRO A 161 -17.28 -2.09 15.97
CA PRO A 161 -17.25 -1.36 17.23
C PRO A 161 -15.86 -0.82 17.57
N LEU A 162 -15.77 0.40 18.09
CA LEU A 162 -14.49 1.03 18.47
C LEU A 162 -13.74 0.24 19.54
N GLU A 163 -14.45 -0.49 20.38
CA GLU A 163 -13.90 -1.37 21.42
C GLU A 163 -13.09 -2.54 20.82
N ILE A 164 -13.41 -2.93 19.58
CA ILE A 164 -12.72 -4.00 18.85
C ILE A 164 -11.53 -3.45 18.06
N VAL A 165 -11.72 -2.31 17.36
CA VAL A 165 -10.73 -1.81 16.39
C VAL A 165 -9.87 -0.67 16.91
N GLY A 166 -10.34 0.04 17.93
CA GLY A 166 -9.63 1.20 18.46
C GLY A 166 -8.28 0.82 19.07
N ARG A 167 -7.23 1.55 18.70
CA ARG A 167 -5.84 1.29 19.12
C ARG A 167 -5.32 -0.08 18.69
N GLN A 168 -5.89 -0.68 17.65
CA GLN A 168 -5.48 -1.97 17.14
C GLN A 168 -4.69 -1.84 15.85
N ILE A 169 -3.82 -2.82 15.62
CA ILE A 169 -3.12 -3.03 14.36
C ILE A 169 -3.69 -4.31 13.75
N PHE A 170 -3.98 -4.29 12.46
CA PHE A 170 -4.40 -5.46 11.68
C PHE A 170 -3.55 -5.58 10.43
N ASN A 171 -3.01 -6.77 10.18
CA ASN A 171 -2.51 -7.13 8.87
C ASN A 171 -3.70 -7.36 7.92
N VAL A 172 -3.60 -6.85 6.69
CA VAL A 172 -4.67 -6.96 5.70
C VAL A 172 -4.19 -7.74 4.48
N GLY A 173 -4.79 -8.89 4.27
CA GLY A 173 -4.46 -9.85 3.23
C GLY A 173 -5.09 -11.21 3.49
N CYS A 174 -4.46 -12.27 2.98
CA CYS A 174 -4.92 -13.65 3.11
C CYS A 174 -3.70 -14.56 3.30
N ASP A 175 -3.79 -15.54 4.19
CA ASP A 175 -2.69 -16.49 4.46
C ASP A 175 -2.33 -17.29 3.20
N GLU A 176 -3.32 -17.64 2.38
CA GLU A 176 -3.18 -18.37 1.12
C GLU A 176 -2.54 -17.53 -0.01
N GLN A 177 -2.45 -16.22 0.18
CA GLN A 177 -1.82 -15.31 -0.78
C GLN A 177 -0.42 -14.84 -0.34
N ASN A 178 0.27 -15.61 0.50
CA ASN A 178 1.70 -15.49 0.68
C ASN A 178 2.40 -16.30 -0.42
N HIS A 179 3.03 -15.62 -1.37
CA HIS A 179 3.72 -16.25 -2.50
C HIS A 179 5.12 -15.70 -2.71
N THR A 180 5.96 -16.49 -3.33
CA THR A 180 7.23 -16.01 -3.88
C THR A 180 6.98 -15.24 -5.18
N ILE A 181 7.89 -14.35 -5.53
CA ILE A 181 7.79 -13.62 -6.80
C ILE A 181 7.89 -14.57 -8.01
N LYS A 182 8.61 -15.70 -7.87
CA LYS A 182 8.69 -16.75 -8.89
C LYS A 182 7.32 -17.40 -9.11
N GLU A 183 6.63 -17.78 -8.04
CA GLU A 183 5.27 -18.35 -8.13
C GLU A 183 4.30 -17.39 -8.82
N ILE A 184 4.40 -16.07 -8.56
CA ILE A 184 3.59 -15.07 -9.29
C ILE A 184 3.93 -15.10 -10.80
N GLY A 185 5.22 -15.16 -11.16
CA GLY A 185 5.63 -15.27 -12.57
C GLY A 185 5.09 -16.54 -13.24
N GLU A 186 5.12 -17.67 -12.55
CA GLU A 186 4.59 -18.96 -13.01
C GLU A 186 3.06 -18.92 -13.18
N MET A 187 2.31 -18.34 -12.23
CA MET A 187 0.86 -18.13 -12.35
C MET A 187 0.52 -17.27 -13.58
N VAL A 188 1.21 -16.16 -13.77
CA VAL A 188 1.01 -15.31 -14.95
C VAL A 188 1.32 -16.06 -16.24
N HIS A 189 2.39 -16.84 -16.27
CA HIS A 189 2.75 -17.67 -17.45
C HIS A 189 1.67 -18.72 -17.78
N GLN A 190 1.06 -19.33 -16.77
CA GLN A 190 -0.07 -20.27 -16.97
C GLN A 190 -1.28 -19.60 -17.63
N HIS A 191 -1.55 -18.32 -17.30
CA HIS A 191 -2.64 -17.56 -17.91
C HIS A 191 -2.30 -16.97 -19.29
N VAL A 192 -1.02 -16.87 -19.62
CA VAL A 192 -0.51 -16.38 -20.92
C VAL A 192 0.56 -17.36 -21.45
N PRO A 193 0.19 -18.58 -21.90
CA PRO A 193 1.16 -19.62 -22.24
C PRO A 193 2.08 -19.26 -23.42
N GLY A 194 1.68 -18.27 -24.24
CA GLY A 194 2.53 -17.78 -25.34
C GLY A 194 3.65 -16.84 -24.90
N ALA A 195 3.66 -16.37 -23.66
CA ALA A 195 4.72 -15.53 -23.13
C ALA A 195 5.93 -16.38 -22.67
N SER A 196 7.15 -15.89 -22.89
CA SER A 196 8.34 -16.52 -22.31
C SER A 196 8.49 -16.17 -20.84
N LEU A 197 8.90 -17.15 -20.00
CA LEU A 197 9.23 -16.89 -18.60
C LEU A 197 10.75 -17.03 -18.40
N ILE A 198 11.39 -15.94 -17.99
CA ILE A 198 12.82 -15.86 -17.71
C ILE A 198 12.99 -15.57 -16.21
N VAL A 199 13.69 -16.45 -15.51
CA VAL A 199 14.04 -16.27 -14.10
C VAL A 199 15.54 -16.01 -13.99
N ASN A 200 15.90 -14.82 -13.53
CA ASN A 200 17.28 -14.44 -13.27
C ASN A 200 17.59 -14.72 -11.79
N GLU A 201 18.69 -15.39 -11.50
CA GLU A 201 19.06 -15.77 -10.13
C GLU A 201 19.52 -14.57 -9.27
N HIS A 202 19.92 -13.46 -9.89
CA HIS A 202 20.37 -12.28 -9.15
C HIS A 202 19.19 -11.45 -8.64
N ASP A 203 19.14 -11.28 -7.31
CA ASP A 203 18.16 -10.46 -6.63
C ASP A 203 18.82 -9.35 -5.81
N THR A 204 18.28 -8.14 -5.90
CA THR A 204 18.65 -6.99 -5.09
C THR A 204 17.58 -6.60 -4.07
N ASP A 205 16.40 -7.25 -4.12
CA ASP A 205 15.29 -6.94 -3.22
C ASP A 205 15.46 -7.66 -1.86
N ARG A 206 15.85 -6.90 -0.86
CA ARG A 206 16.12 -7.41 0.49
C ARG A 206 14.87 -7.76 1.29
N ARG A 207 13.68 -7.42 0.81
CA ARG A 207 12.43 -7.74 1.50
C ARG A 207 12.14 -9.23 1.30
N ASN A 208 11.87 -9.94 2.38
CA ASN A 208 11.49 -11.35 2.37
C ASN A 208 10.65 -11.61 3.62
N TYR A 209 9.34 -11.75 3.47
CA TYR A 209 8.45 -11.96 4.62
C TYR A 209 7.13 -12.60 4.24
N LYS A 210 6.66 -13.47 5.12
CA LYS A 210 5.31 -14.06 5.14
C LYS A 210 4.53 -13.48 6.30
N VAL A 211 3.23 -13.25 6.11
CA VAL A 211 2.39 -12.60 7.12
C VAL A 211 1.14 -13.41 7.39
N SER A 212 0.78 -13.55 8.66
CA SER A 212 -0.49 -14.12 9.10
C SER A 212 -1.57 -13.04 9.18
N PHE A 213 -2.77 -13.40 8.72
CA PHE A 213 -3.96 -12.56 8.72
C PHE A 213 -5.03 -13.09 9.68
N ALA A 214 -4.67 -14.01 10.56
CA ALA A 214 -5.59 -14.64 11.51
C ALA A 214 -6.32 -13.62 12.39
N LYS A 215 -5.65 -12.52 12.78
CA LYS A 215 -6.26 -11.51 13.65
C LYS A 215 -7.44 -10.81 12.97
N ILE A 216 -7.27 -10.26 11.78
CA ILE A 216 -8.36 -9.56 11.06
C ILE A 216 -9.50 -10.53 10.72
N THR A 217 -9.15 -11.75 10.32
CA THR A 217 -10.10 -12.82 10.03
C THR A 217 -10.97 -13.15 11.26
N ASN A 218 -10.36 -13.30 12.43
CA ASN A 218 -11.07 -13.72 13.63
C ASN A 218 -11.83 -12.58 14.31
N GLN A 219 -11.29 -11.36 14.31
CA GLN A 219 -11.87 -10.23 15.03
C GLN A 219 -12.88 -9.43 14.19
N LEU A 220 -12.66 -9.32 12.88
CA LEU A 220 -13.53 -8.56 12.00
C LEU A 220 -14.35 -9.47 11.04
N ASN A 221 -14.22 -10.78 11.15
CA ASN A 221 -14.81 -11.74 10.19
C ASN A 221 -14.44 -11.40 8.73
N TYR A 222 -13.24 -10.84 8.54
CA TYR A 222 -12.74 -10.48 7.22
C TYR A 222 -12.51 -11.75 6.39
N ARG A 223 -13.08 -11.74 5.18
CA ARG A 223 -12.96 -12.83 4.21
C ARG A 223 -12.67 -12.22 2.83
N PRO A 224 -11.41 -12.25 2.39
CA PRO A 224 -11.07 -11.83 1.03
C PRO A 224 -11.83 -12.66 0.00
N GLN A 225 -12.25 -12.02 -1.08
CA GLN A 225 -13.09 -12.64 -2.12
C GLN A 225 -12.32 -12.90 -3.40
N TRP A 226 -11.17 -12.26 -3.59
CA TRP A 226 -10.37 -12.37 -4.79
C TRP A 226 -9.19 -13.32 -4.61
N THR A 227 -8.91 -14.12 -5.64
CA THR A 227 -7.67 -14.87 -5.77
C THR A 227 -6.69 -14.14 -6.70
N LEU A 228 -5.41 -14.53 -6.66
CA LEU A 228 -4.40 -13.98 -7.56
C LEU A 228 -4.74 -14.26 -9.03
N GLU A 229 -5.23 -15.46 -9.33
CA GLU A 229 -5.65 -15.87 -10.68
C GLU A 229 -6.79 -14.98 -11.20
N GLN A 230 -7.79 -14.70 -10.36
CA GLN A 230 -8.90 -13.80 -10.72
C GLN A 230 -8.40 -12.37 -11.00
N GLY A 231 -7.44 -11.86 -10.19
CA GLY A 231 -6.85 -10.54 -10.42
C GLY A 231 -5.97 -10.49 -11.67
N ILE A 232 -5.21 -11.55 -11.96
CA ILE A 232 -4.47 -11.70 -13.22
C ILE A 232 -5.45 -11.67 -14.40
N GLN A 233 -6.51 -12.47 -14.35
CA GLN A 233 -7.54 -12.52 -15.38
C GLN A 233 -8.22 -11.16 -15.58
N GLN A 234 -8.55 -10.45 -14.51
CA GLN A 234 -9.12 -9.09 -14.54
C GLN A 234 -8.24 -8.12 -15.33
N VAL A 235 -6.91 -8.14 -15.08
CA VAL A 235 -5.96 -7.28 -15.79
C VAL A 235 -5.86 -7.69 -17.28
N LEU A 236 -5.82 -8.98 -17.58
CA LEU A 236 -5.78 -9.49 -18.97
C LEU A 236 -7.01 -9.05 -19.77
N GLU A 237 -8.19 -9.13 -19.18
CA GLU A 237 -9.44 -8.69 -19.79
C GLU A 237 -9.47 -7.19 -20.05
N ALA A 238 -9.00 -6.38 -19.10
CA ALA A 238 -8.94 -4.92 -19.28
C ALA A 238 -7.97 -4.52 -20.41
N ILE A 239 -6.83 -5.22 -20.54
CA ILE A 239 -5.91 -5.01 -21.68
C ILE A 239 -6.60 -5.44 -22.98
N ALA A 240 -7.28 -6.58 -23.00
CA ALA A 240 -7.96 -7.08 -24.21
C ALA A 240 -9.11 -6.17 -24.68
N ARG A 241 -9.82 -5.51 -23.74
CA ARG A 241 -10.87 -4.52 -24.07
C ARG A 241 -10.31 -3.17 -24.53
N GLY A 242 -9.01 -2.92 -24.36
CA GLY A 242 -8.38 -1.62 -24.67
C GLY A 242 -8.52 -0.57 -23.56
N ASP A 243 -8.98 -0.95 -22.36
CA ASP A 243 -9.06 -0.05 -21.19
C ASP A 243 -7.65 0.41 -20.76
N ILE A 244 -6.65 -0.41 -21.04
CA ILE A 244 -5.22 -0.15 -20.79
C ILE A 244 -4.51 -0.14 -22.14
N VAL A 245 -4.25 1.05 -22.65
CA VAL A 245 -3.59 1.24 -23.96
C VAL A 245 -2.08 1.04 -23.86
N ASP A 246 -1.45 1.67 -22.89
CA ASP A 246 -0.02 1.49 -22.59
C ASP A 246 0.19 1.46 -21.06
N TYR A 247 0.49 0.30 -20.54
CA TYR A 247 0.78 0.12 -19.10
C TYR A 247 2.03 0.87 -18.63
N ARG A 248 2.88 1.33 -19.55
CA ARG A 248 4.11 2.10 -19.30
C ARG A 248 3.86 3.59 -19.13
N ASP A 249 2.63 4.07 -19.36
CA ASP A 249 2.25 5.46 -19.13
C ASP A 249 2.60 5.88 -17.69
N ALA A 250 3.08 7.10 -17.52
CA ALA A 250 3.50 7.65 -16.24
C ALA A 250 2.40 7.62 -15.18
N LYS A 251 1.13 7.75 -15.56
CA LYS A 251 -0.01 7.67 -14.64
C LYS A 251 -0.09 6.35 -13.87
N TYR A 252 0.49 5.27 -14.41
CA TYR A 252 0.47 3.93 -13.84
C TYR A 252 1.71 3.59 -12.97
N SER A 253 2.66 4.52 -12.85
CA SER A 253 3.87 4.33 -12.05
C SER A 253 4.09 5.50 -11.10
N ASN A 254 4.22 5.24 -9.81
CA ASN A 254 4.50 6.28 -8.83
C ASN A 254 5.85 6.96 -9.09
N VAL A 255 6.87 6.20 -9.49
CA VAL A 255 8.19 6.74 -9.83
C VAL A 255 8.10 7.70 -11.01
N LYS A 256 7.51 7.26 -12.13
CA LYS A 256 7.39 8.10 -13.33
C LYS A 256 6.51 9.31 -13.09
N PHE A 257 5.38 9.13 -12.41
CA PHE A 257 4.46 10.21 -12.08
C PHE A 257 5.15 11.31 -11.27
N LEU A 258 5.86 10.95 -10.20
CA LEU A 258 6.57 11.92 -9.35
C LEU A 258 7.75 12.57 -10.09
N SER A 259 8.50 11.80 -10.91
CA SER A 259 9.62 12.35 -11.69
C SER A 259 9.17 13.33 -12.76
N MET A 260 8.01 13.12 -13.40
CA MET A 260 7.49 13.99 -14.48
C MET A 260 6.74 15.21 -13.94
N GLN A 261 5.99 15.06 -12.86
CA GLN A 261 5.21 16.17 -12.28
C GLN A 261 6.07 17.08 -11.42
N GLY A 262 7.30 16.65 -11.18
CA GLY A 262 8.32 17.34 -10.44
C GLY A 262 7.99 17.46 -8.96
N THR A 263 8.97 17.22 -8.14
CA THR A 263 9.01 17.76 -6.79
C THR A 263 8.90 19.30 -6.81
N GLU A 264 9.11 19.95 -7.95
CA GLU A 264 8.95 21.38 -8.17
C GLU A 264 7.54 21.93 -7.90
N ARG A 265 6.47 21.17 -8.22
CA ARG A 265 5.08 21.57 -7.86
C ARG A 265 4.75 21.34 -6.38
N LEU A 266 5.51 20.47 -5.72
CA LEU A 266 5.44 20.20 -4.30
C LEU A 266 6.57 20.88 -3.53
N SER A 267 7.36 21.75 -4.19
CA SER A 267 8.43 22.47 -3.51
C SER A 267 7.83 23.32 -2.38
N ARG A 268 8.38 23.15 -1.20
CA ARG A 268 7.98 23.81 0.06
C ARG A 268 7.75 25.31 -0.08
N SER A 269 8.57 25.96 -0.93
CA SER A 269 8.48 27.40 -1.14
C SER A 269 7.18 27.83 -1.81
N THR A 270 6.64 27.07 -2.75
CA THR A 270 5.43 27.43 -3.49
C THR A 270 4.18 27.22 -2.64
N TRP A 271 4.05 26.04 -2.03
CA TRP A 271 2.88 25.73 -1.21
C TRP A 271 2.80 26.57 0.07
N ALA A 272 3.91 26.72 0.79
CA ALA A 272 3.95 27.53 1.99
C ALA A 272 3.73 29.03 1.69
N HIS A 273 4.20 29.52 0.53
CA HIS A 273 3.95 30.88 0.09
C HIS A 273 2.49 31.12 -0.34
N GLU A 274 1.88 30.16 -1.02
CA GLU A 274 0.46 30.24 -1.39
C GLU A 274 -0.44 30.18 -0.16
N LEU A 275 -0.17 29.26 0.77
CA LEU A 275 -0.92 29.15 2.03
C LEU A 275 -0.76 30.43 2.88
N LEU A 276 0.44 31.01 2.97
CA LEU A 276 0.67 32.27 3.67
C LEU A 276 -0.09 33.42 3.02
N LYS A 277 -0.12 33.49 1.68
CA LYS A 277 -0.90 34.52 0.96
C LYS A 277 -2.39 34.38 1.21
N GLU A 278 -2.94 33.17 1.22
CA GLU A 278 -4.36 32.94 1.53
C GLU A 278 -4.72 33.34 2.96
N ILE A 279 -3.86 32.99 3.94
CA ILE A 279 -4.09 33.31 5.35
C ILE A 279 -3.93 34.82 5.63
N THR A 280 -3.07 35.53 4.90
CA THR A 280 -2.84 36.96 5.10
C THR A 280 -3.75 37.84 4.26
N ALA A 281 -4.50 37.30 3.32
CA ALA A 281 -5.48 37.99 2.50
C ALA A 281 -6.94 37.94 3.07
N SER A 282 -7.14 37.16 4.13
CA SER A 282 -8.37 37.06 4.92
C SER A 282 -8.29 37.88 6.21
#